data_4fcd1304c5008eb8cbc4229686b0ecc6
#
_entry.id   4fcd1304c5008eb8cbc4229686b0ecc6
#
_cell.length_a   1.000
_cell.length_b   1.000
_cell.length_c   1.000
_cell.angle_alpha   90.00
_cell.angle_beta   90.00
_cell.angle_gamma   90.00
#
_symmetry.space_group_name_H-M   'P 1'
#
loop_
_entity.id
_entity.type
_entity.pdbx_description
1 polymer ?
#
loop_
_entity_poly.entity_id
_entity_poly.type
_entity_poly.pdbx_seq_one_letter_code
_entity_poly.pdbx_strand_id
1 'polypeptide(L)'
;GSATWPPSSNLGGSSTYLFKDTTAMLYGFDYYYCVQTISNNVPGYGTIPSSEAFYQSLTPTSEPALSLDDVKVVPNPYIGSASWNNPIPSSGTSPWKHQLMFINLPEDAIIKIYTLDGDYVAEVRESDARVSGPNENLPDKRQGTAIWDLVTRNNQEAAPGVYLFTVSAESYGKTSGKFVIIR
;
A
#
# COMPACT_ATOMS: atom_id res chain seq x y z
N GLY A 1 -4.74 17.08 -5.06
CA GLY A 1 -5.64 17.78 -5.99
C GLY A 1 -6.96 18.08 -5.31
N SER A 2 -7.49 19.30 -5.47
CA SER A 2 -8.81 19.68 -4.97
C SER A 2 -9.80 19.55 -6.12
N ALA A 3 -10.83 18.73 -5.97
CA ALA A 3 -11.92 18.65 -6.93
C ALA A 3 -13.11 19.44 -6.37
N THR A 4 -13.61 20.40 -7.15
CA THR A 4 -14.89 21.05 -6.88
C THR A 4 -15.98 20.32 -7.64
N TRP A 5 -16.98 19.83 -6.93
CA TRP A 5 -18.14 19.15 -7.52
C TRP A 5 -19.14 20.17 -8.01
N PRO A 6 -19.84 19.95 -9.13
CA PRO A 6 -20.92 20.82 -9.54
C PRO A 6 -22.04 20.79 -8.49
N PRO A 7 -22.74 21.90 -8.26
CA PRO A 7 -23.87 21.92 -7.34
C PRO A 7 -24.92 20.94 -7.83
N SER A 8 -25.27 19.97 -7.00
CA SER A 8 -26.35 19.02 -7.30
C SER A 8 -27.69 19.73 -7.26
N SER A 9 -28.32 19.90 -8.40
CA SER A 9 -29.67 20.47 -8.50
C SER A 9 -30.80 19.49 -8.22
N ASN A 10 -30.52 18.26 -7.76
CA ASN A 10 -31.54 17.26 -7.44
C ASN A 10 -31.14 16.41 -6.24
N LEU A 11 -31.60 16.75 -5.06
CA LEU A 11 -31.43 16.00 -3.81
C LEU A 11 -32.53 14.92 -3.60
N GLY A 12 -33.12 14.37 -4.64
CA GLY A 12 -34.18 13.36 -4.54
C GLY A 12 -33.77 11.91 -4.87
N GLY A 13 -32.51 11.66 -5.20
CA GLY A 13 -31.99 10.32 -5.53
C GLY A 13 -30.65 10.06 -4.88
N SER A 14 -30.37 8.80 -4.57
CA SER A 14 -29.04 8.36 -4.15
C SER A 14 -28.04 8.61 -5.29
N SER A 15 -27.26 9.68 -5.20
CA SER A 15 -26.24 10.02 -6.19
C SER A 15 -24.89 9.51 -5.72
N THR A 16 -24.30 8.61 -6.50
CA THR A 16 -22.91 8.16 -6.28
C THR A 16 -21.96 9.09 -7.01
N TYR A 17 -21.03 9.67 -6.30
CA TYR A 17 -19.97 10.50 -6.88
C TYR A 17 -18.70 9.66 -7.01
N LEU A 18 -18.08 9.68 -8.19
CA LEU A 18 -16.81 9.05 -8.46
C LEU A 18 -15.73 10.12 -8.57
N PHE A 19 -14.74 10.06 -7.67
CA PHE A 19 -13.51 10.83 -7.78
C PHE A 19 -12.40 9.94 -8.28
N LYS A 20 -11.76 10.30 -9.38
CA LYS A 20 -10.57 9.64 -9.90
C LYS A 20 -9.35 10.49 -9.60
N ASP A 21 -8.49 10.02 -8.71
CA ASP A 21 -7.17 10.63 -8.53
C ASP A 21 -6.27 10.25 -9.71
N THR A 22 -5.75 11.26 -10.40
CA THR A 22 -4.82 11.10 -11.52
C THR A 22 -3.38 11.46 -11.14
N THR A 23 -3.14 11.72 -9.86
CA THR A 23 -1.79 11.97 -9.36
C THR A 23 -0.97 10.69 -9.42
N ALA A 24 0.28 10.79 -9.85
CA ALA A 24 1.18 9.65 -9.82
C ALA A 24 1.41 9.21 -8.37
N MET A 25 0.99 8.00 -8.04
CA MET A 25 1.17 7.40 -6.73
C MET A 25 2.38 6.49 -6.73
N LEU A 26 3.12 6.49 -5.62
CA LEU A 26 4.23 5.58 -5.39
C LEU A 26 3.72 4.33 -4.68
N TYR A 27 4.12 3.16 -5.14
CA TYR A 27 3.85 1.90 -4.45
C TYR A 27 4.58 1.83 -3.11
N GLY A 28 3.96 1.16 -2.13
CA GLY A 28 4.55 0.98 -0.80
C GLY A 28 4.35 2.16 0.16
N PHE A 29 3.63 3.21 -0.26
CA PHE A 29 3.25 4.33 0.59
C PHE A 29 1.75 4.36 0.80
N ASP A 30 1.32 4.68 2.03
CA ASP A 30 -0.09 4.86 2.34
C ASP A 30 -0.53 6.29 1.97
N TYR A 31 -1.62 6.39 1.22
CA TYR A 31 -2.29 7.63 0.88
C TYR A 31 -3.56 7.75 1.69
N TYR A 32 -3.82 8.96 2.16
CA TYR A 32 -4.97 9.25 3.01
C TYR A 32 -5.90 10.21 2.32
N TYR A 33 -7.16 9.84 2.24
CA TYR A 33 -8.21 10.65 1.63
C TYR A 33 -9.25 11.01 2.67
N CYS A 34 -9.69 12.25 2.64
CA CYS A 34 -10.88 12.68 3.37
C CYS A 34 -11.82 13.43 2.44
N VAL A 35 -13.11 13.36 2.75
CA VAL A 35 -14.14 14.11 2.06
C VAL A 35 -14.69 15.16 3.02
N GLN A 36 -14.64 16.41 2.60
CA GLN A 36 -15.24 17.53 3.34
C GLN A 36 -16.41 18.09 2.55
N THR A 37 -17.51 18.37 3.24
CA THR A 37 -18.59 19.18 2.69
C THR A 37 -18.26 20.65 2.93
N ILE A 38 -18.59 21.49 1.98
CA ILE A 38 -18.35 22.93 2.05
C ILE A 38 -19.68 23.63 2.04
N SER A 39 -19.97 24.39 3.10
CA SER A 39 -21.11 25.30 3.14
C SER A 39 -20.66 26.67 2.64
N ASN A 40 -21.22 27.11 1.53
CA ASN A 40 -20.91 28.40 0.94
C ASN A 40 -21.86 29.51 1.45
N ASN A 41 -21.33 30.71 1.58
CA ASN A 41 -22.11 31.91 1.91
C ASN A 41 -22.84 31.88 3.26
N VAL A 42 -22.16 31.36 4.29
CA VAL A 42 -22.69 31.49 5.67
C VAL A 42 -22.58 32.94 6.10
N PRO A 43 -23.70 33.63 6.42
CA PRO A 43 -23.68 35.04 6.81
C PRO A 43 -22.71 35.30 7.97
N GLY A 44 -21.77 36.21 7.77
CA GLY A 44 -20.75 36.59 8.76
C GLY A 44 -19.51 35.66 8.82
N TYR A 45 -19.53 34.50 8.14
CA TYR A 45 -18.44 33.49 8.22
C TYR A 45 -17.88 33.08 6.85
N GLY A 46 -18.55 33.44 5.75
CA GLY A 46 -18.10 33.05 4.41
C GLY A 46 -18.25 31.55 4.13
N THR A 47 -17.19 30.90 3.70
CA THR A 47 -17.15 29.46 3.38
C THR A 47 -16.69 28.66 4.58
N ILE A 48 -17.48 27.69 5.03
CA ILE A 48 -17.17 26.83 6.18
C ILE A 48 -17.04 25.37 5.70
N PRO A 49 -15.86 24.74 5.81
CA PRO A 49 -15.71 23.32 5.57
C PRO A 49 -16.20 22.50 6.78
N SER A 50 -16.64 21.28 6.54
CA SER A 50 -16.88 20.31 7.61
C SER A 50 -15.55 19.88 8.27
N SER A 51 -15.63 19.22 9.43
CA SER A 51 -14.44 18.65 10.08
C SER A 51 -13.79 17.58 9.19
N GLU A 52 -12.48 17.40 9.34
CA GLU A 52 -11.69 16.33 8.69
C GLU A 52 -11.78 15.00 9.47
N ALA A 53 -12.97 14.63 9.91
CA ALA A 53 -13.14 13.56 10.90
C ALA A 53 -12.90 12.15 10.38
N PHE A 54 -12.94 11.94 9.06
CA PHE A 54 -12.88 10.59 8.48
C PHE A 54 -11.86 10.52 7.36
N TYR A 55 -10.76 9.83 7.62
CA TYR A 55 -9.74 9.50 6.62
C TYR A 55 -9.91 8.05 6.16
N GLN A 56 -9.81 7.85 4.86
CA GLN A 56 -9.64 6.53 4.25
C GLN A 56 -8.20 6.38 3.81
N SER A 57 -7.55 5.30 4.21
CA SER A 57 -6.20 4.98 3.74
C SER A 57 -6.26 4.03 2.55
N LEU A 58 -5.39 4.25 1.59
CA LEU A 58 -5.19 3.40 0.42
C LEU A 58 -3.70 3.20 0.20
N THR A 59 -3.27 1.95 0.10
CA THR A 59 -1.93 1.60 -0.35
C THR A 59 -2.04 1.14 -1.80
N PRO A 60 -1.43 1.85 -2.78
CA PRO A 60 -1.48 1.43 -4.17
C PRO A 60 -0.84 0.06 -4.37
N THR A 61 -1.50 -0.80 -5.14
CA THR A 61 -1.03 -2.12 -5.55
C THR A 61 -0.85 -2.18 -7.05
N SER A 62 0.07 -3.01 -7.54
CA SER A 62 0.21 -3.26 -8.97
C SER A 62 -0.83 -4.28 -9.46
N GLU A 63 -1.19 -4.20 -10.73
CA GLU A 63 -1.90 -5.28 -11.41
C GLU A 63 -0.95 -6.47 -11.67
N PRO A 64 -1.49 -7.69 -11.92
CA PRO A 64 -0.68 -8.85 -12.26
C PRO A 64 0.16 -8.60 -13.50
N ALA A 65 1.44 -8.90 -13.41
CA ALA A 65 2.34 -8.83 -14.54
C ALA A 65 2.28 -10.11 -15.39
N LEU A 66 2.60 -9.97 -16.66
CA LEU A 66 2.71 -11.09 -17.59
C LEU A 66 4.15 -11.57 -17.77
N SER A 67 5.08 -11.09 -16.92
CA SER A 67 6.49 -11.52 -16.90
C SER A 67 7.08 -11.28 -15.51
N LEU A 68 8.30 -11.82 -15.29
CA LEU A 68 9.08 -11.59 -14.09
C LEU A 68 10.18 -10.52 -14.26
N ASP A 69 10.24 -9.84 -15.41
CA ASP A 69 11.34 -8.93 -15.73
C ASP A 69 11.30 -7.63 -14.91
N ASP A 70 10.10 -7.17 -14.56
CA ASP A 70 9.88 -5.90 -13.89
C ASP A 70 9.56 -6.04 -12.40
N VAL A 71 9.80 -7.20 -11.81
CA VAL A 71 9.58 -7.39 -10.36
C VAL A 71 10.46 -6.44 -9.56
N LYS A 72 9.86 -5.68 -8.66
CA LYS A 72 10.54 -4.69 -7.81
C LYS A 72 10.15 -4.85 -6.36
N VAL A 73 11.04 -4.41 -5.49
CA VAL A 73 10.80 -4.32 -4.04
C VAL A 73 10.69 -2.85 -3.66
N VAL A 74 9.65 -2.47 -2.94
CA VAL A 74 9.40 -1.09 -2.54
C VAL A 74 9.00 -1.00 -1.06
N PRO A 75 9.52 -0.02 -0.34
CA PRO A 75 10.65 0.82 -0.70
C PRO A 75 11.98 0.04 -0.72
N ASN A 76 12.91 0.43 -1.58
CA ASN A 76 14.26 -0.15 -1.60
C ASN A 76 15.29 0.98 -1.81
N PRO A 77 16.13 1.30 -0.81
CA PRO A 77 16.23 0.64 0.49
C PRO A 77 15.01 0.87 1.39
N TYR A 78 14.71 -0.10 2.24
CA TYR A 78 13.79 0.09 3.35
C TYR A 78 14.53 0.80 4.49
N ILE A 79 13.97 1.92 4.97
CA ILE A 79 14.56 2.71 6.05
C ILE A 79 13.58 2.71 7.23
N GLY A 80 13.88 1.93 8.27
CA GLY A 80 13.00 1.73 9.42
C GLY A 80 12.66 3.01 10.18
N SER A 81 13.60 3.96 10.26
CA SER A 81 13.43 5.26 10.93
C SER A 81 12.83 6.35 10.02
N ALA A 82 12.42 6.03 8.80
CA ALA A 82 11.86 7.02 7.89
C ALA A 82 10.52 7.57 8.39
N SER A 83 10.30 8.87 8.19
CA SER A 83 9.10 9.57 8.67
C SER A 83 7.79 9.03 8.09
N TRP A 84 7.83 8.45 6.89
CA TRP A 84 6.65 7.84 6.24
C TRP A 84 6.24 6.50 6.85
N ASN A 85 7.07 5.89 7.70
CA ASN A 85 6.73 4.69 8.47
C ASN A 85 5.98 5.03 9.77
N ASN A 86 5.87 6.32 10.12
CA ASN A 86 5.19 6.74 11.33
C ASN A 86 3.68 6.73 11.13
N PRO A 87 2.89 6.19 12.09
CA PRO A 87 1.45 6.31 12.05
C PRO A 87 1.03 7.77 12.14
N ILE A 88 -0.10 8.12 11.53
CA ILE A 88 -0.69 9.46 11.72
C ILE A 88 -1.05 9.62 13.20
N PRO A 89 -0.61 10.70 13.86
CA PRO A 89 -0.81 10.90 15.29
C PRO A 89 -2.27 10.90 15.76
N SER A 90 -3.22 11.15 14.86
CA SER A 90 -4.65 11.24 15.16
C SER A 90 -5.38 9.90 15.24
N SER A 91 -4.77 8.80 14.82
CA SER A 91 -5.44 7.49 14.79
C SER A 91 -5.18 6.59 16.00
N GLY A 92 -4.41 7.02 16.97
CA GLY A 92 -4.28 6.47 18.33
C GLY A 92 -3.97 4.98 18.51
N THR A 93 -4.07 4.16 17.48
CA THR A 93 -3.99 2.69 17.57
C THR A 93 -3.39 1.99 16.36
N SER A 94 -2.80 2.71 15.40
CA SER A 94 -2.17 2.03 14.28
C SER A 94 -0.79 1.54 14.68
N PRO A 95 -0.56 0.21 14.78
CA PRO A 95 0.77 -0.30 15.00
C PRO A 95 1.67 0.12 13.84
N TRP A 96 2.92 0.38 14.12
CA TRP A 96 3.96 0.66 13.12
C TRP A 96 3.92 -0.44 12.06
N LYS A 97 3.62 -0.07 10.82
CA LYS A 97 3.62 -1.02 9.72
C LYS A 97 5.03 -1.10 9.14
N HIS A 98 5.85 -1.97 9.72
CA HIS A 98 7.11 -2.36 9.11
C HIS A 98 6.80 -3.36 8.00
N GLN A 99 6.86 -2.92 6.74
CA GLN A 99 6.55 -3.81 5.62
C GLN A 99 7.34 -3.44 4.37
N LEU A 100 7.66 -4.45 3.59
CA LEU A 100 8.15 -4.36 2.22
C LEU A 100 7.11 -4.92 1.27
N MET A 101 7.03 -4.35 0.09
CA MET A 101 6.10 -4.74 -0.95
C MET A 101 6.87 -5.22 -2.18
N PHE A 102 6.53 -6.40 -2.65
CA PHE A 102 6.95 -6.88 -3.97
C PHE A 102 5.85 -6.54 -4.96
N ILE A 103 6.18 -5.87 -6.05
CA ILE A 103 5.23 -5.38 -7.05
C ILE A 103 5.55 -5.93 -8.43
N ASN A 104 4.58 -5.83 -9.34
CA ASN A 104 4.63 -6.37 -10.70
C ASN A 104 4.85 -7.89 -10.70
N LEU A 105 4.16 -8.57 -9.80
CA LEU A 105 4.20 -10.02 -9.71
C LEU A 105 3.17 -10.64 -10.67
N PRO A 106 3.48 -11.76 -11.33
CA PRO A 106 2.46 -12.62 -11.93
C PRO A 106 1.54 -13.23 -10.87
N GLU A 107 0.37 -13.69 -11.29
CA GLU A 107 -0.50 -14.51 -10.45
C GLU A 107 0.25 -15.74 -9.93
N ASP A 108 -0.06 -16.17 -8.72
CA ASP A 108 0.55 -17.34 -8.05
C ASP A 108 2.07 -17.22 -7.81
N ALA A 109 2.63 -16.02 -7.81
CA ALA A 109 4.04 -15.82 -7.54
C ALA A 109 4.38 -16.20 -6.09
N ILE A 110 5.48 -16.95 -5.93
CA ILE A 110 6.07 -17.33 -4.66
C ILE A 110 7.43 -16.64 -4.53
N ILE A 111 7.58 -15.86 -3.48
CA ILE A 111 8.80 -15.13 -3.16
C ILE A 111 9.50 -15.85 -2.01
N LYS A 112 10.78 -16.17 -2.18
CA LYS A 112 11.63 -16.67 -1.10
C LYS A 112 12.74 -15.68 -0.83
N ILE A 113 12.95 -15.38 0.44
CA ILE A 113 13.88 -14.38 0.93
C ILE A 113 15.02 -15.07 1.64
N TYR A 114 16.25 -14.60 1.40
CA TYR A 114 17.48 -15.16 1.93
C TYR A 114 18.39 -14.05 2.46
N THR A 115 19.24 -14.38 3.43
CA THR A 115 20.38 -13.54 3.78
C THR A 115 21.41 -13.52 2.65
N LEU A 116 22.40 -12.64 2.73
CA LEU A 116 23.51 -12.62 1.76
C LEU A 116 24.32 -13.93 1.77
N ASP A 117 24.38 -14.60 2.91
CA ASP A 117 25.07 -15.90 3.08
C ASP A 117 24.24 -17.08 2.56
N GLY A 118 23.01 -16.85 2.13
CA GLY A 118 22.12 -17.85 1.55
C GLY A 118 21.18 -18.52 2.55
N ASP A 119 21.13 -18.07 3.81
CA ASP A 119 20.20 -18.59 4.80
C ASP A 119 18.76 -18.19 4.46
N TYR A 120 17.86 -19.17 4.51
CA TYR A 120 16.45 -18.95 4.25
C TYR A 120 15.77 -18.18 5.38
N VAL A 121 15.16 -17.05 5.04
CA VAL A 121 14.54 -16.08 5.96
C VAL A 121 13.04 -16.21 6.01
N ALA A 122 12.38 -16.13 4.86
CA ALA A 122 10.92 -16.13 4.79
C ALA A 122 10.42 -16.53 3.39
N GLU A 123 9.15 -16.94 3.33
CA GLU A 123 8.38 -17.12 2.09
C GLU A 123 7.17 -16.19 2.14
N VAL A 124 6.92 -15.51 1.04
CA VAL A 124 5.76 -14.64 0.86
C VAL A 124 5.07 -15.03 -0.44
N ARG A 125 3.76 -15.04 -0.43
CA ARG A 125 2.95 -15.34 -1.60
C ARG A 125 2.17 -14.11 -2.01
N GLU A 126 1.91 -13.98 -3.28
CA GLU A 126 1.07 -12.93 -3.83
C GLU A 126 -0.31 -12.90 -3.15
N SER A 127 -0.89 -14.06 -2.87
CA SER A 127 -2.17 -14.21 -2.16
C SER A 127 -2.15 -13.84 -0.68
N ASP A 128 -0.97 -13.73 -0.05
CA ASP A 128 -0.83 -13.46 1.38
C ASP A 128 -0.89 -11.96 1.74
N ALA A 129 -1.09 -11.11 0.73
CA ALA A 129 -1.21 -9.66 0.94
C ALA A 129 -2.44 -9.33 1.78
N ARG A 130 -2.33 -9.47 3.11
CA ARG A 130 -3.37 -9.08 4.06
C ARG A 130 -3.46 -7.58 4.15
N VAL A 131 -4.49 -6.99 3.55
CA VAL A 131 -4.86 -5.62 3.84
C VAL A 131 -5.70 -5.61 5.10
N SER A 132 -5.11 -5.17 6.16
CA SER A 132 -5.86 -4.73 7.32
C SER A 132 -6.37 -3.30 7.05
N GLY A 133 -7.59 -3.17 6.59
CA GLY A 133 -8.24 -1.87 6.39
C GLY A 133 -9.76 -2.04 6.46
N PRO A 134 -10.52 -0.97 6.78
CA PRO A 134 -11.96 -1.02 7.03
C PRO A 134 -12.83 -1.35 5.80
N ASN A 135 -12.24 -1.62 4.64
CA ASN A 135 -12.96 -1.93 3.39
C ASN A 135 -12.84 -3.42 3.03
N GLU A 136 -13.39 -4.27 3.88
CA GLU A 136 -13.55 -5.71 3.61
C GLU A 136 -14.43 -6.02 2.37
N ASN A 137 -15.05 -4.99 1.76
CA ASN A 137 -15.97 -5.12 0.63
C ASN A 137 -15.38 -4.73 -0.74
N LEU A 138 -14.10 -4.37 -0.81
CA LEU A 138 -13.45 -4.27 -2.12
C LEU A 138 -13.11 -5.69 -2.58
N PRO A 139 -13.41 -6.06 -3.84
CA PRO A 139 -13.02 -7.35 -4.36
C PRO A 139 -11.51 -7.50 -4.17
N ASP A 140 -11.13 -8.60 -3.58
CA ASP A 140 -9.77 -8.98 -3.18
C ASP A 140 -8.88 -9.23 -4.43
N LYS A 141 -8.66 -8.16 -5.20
CA LYS A 141 -7.85 -8.16 -6.42
C LYS A 141 -6.56 -7.39 -6.19
N ARG A 142 -5.74 -7.90 -5.30
CA ARG A 142 -4.35 -7.47 -5.15
C ARG A 142 -3.41 -8.37 -5.93
N GLN A 143 -3.89 -8.83 -7.01
CA GLN A 143 -3.13 -9.54 -8.00
C GLN A 143 -1.94 -8.68 -8.40
N GLY A 144 -0.74 -9.21 -8.34
CA GLY A 144 0.48 -8.52 -8.71
C GLY A 144 1.29 -7.89 -7.58
N THR A 145 0.87 -8.05 -6.32
CA THR A 145 1.56 -7.49 -5.16
C THR A 145 1.61 -8.49 -4.01
N ALA A 146 2.77 -8.62 -3.35
CA ALA A 146 2.93 -9.38 -2.12
C ALA A 146 3.59 -8.51 -1.04
N ILE A 147 3.15 -8.66 0.21
CA ILE A 147 3.63 -7.85 1.33
C ILE A 147 4.37 -8.75 2.32
N TRP A 148 5.58 -8.35 2.70
CA TRP A 148 6.35 -8.95 3.77
C TRP A 148 6.44 -7.98 4.96
N ASP A 149 6.03 -8.46 6.11
CA ASP A 149 6.00 -7.72 7.39
C ASP A 149 7.36 -7.63 8.09
N LEU A 150 8.45 -8.00 7.41
CA LEU A 150 9.83 -8.07 7.93
C LEU A 150 10.01 -9.08 9.07
N VAL A 151 9.11 -10.04 9.21
CA VAL A 151 9.23 -11.12 10.18
C VAL A 151 9.83 -12.36 9.49
N THR A 152 10.84 -12.93 10.13
CA THR A 152 11.50 -14.16 9.67
C THR A 152 10.65 -15.40 10.00
N ARG A 153 10.96 -16.52 9.38
CA ARG A 153 10.33 -17.83 9.70
C ARG A 153 10.41 -18.24 11.18
N ASN A 154 11.37 -17.67 11.91
CA ASN A 154 11.56 -17.92 13.34
C ASN A 154 10.79 -16.94 14.22
N ASN A 155 9.86 -16.18 13.63
CA ASN A 155 9.06 -15.13 14.29
C ASN A 155 9.91 -14.04 14.93
N GLN A 156 11.04 -13.72 14.32
CA GLN A 156 11.95 -12.64 14.72
C GLN A 156 11.95 -11.55 13.66
N GLU A 157 12.17 -10.32 14.07
CA GLU A 157 12.30 -9.21 13.15
C GLU A 157 13.58 -9.32 12.32
N ALA A 158 13.49 -9.05 11.01
CA ALA A 158 14.62 -9.11 10.11
C ALA A 158 15.67 -8.06 10.50
N ALA A 159 16.93 -8.45 10.56
CA ALA A 159 18.04 -7.57 10.89
C ALA A 159 18.34 -6.59 9.74
N PRO A 160 18.98 -5.44 10.01
CA PRO A 160 19.52 -4.60 8.95
C PRO A 160 20.56 -5.36 8.12
N GLY A 161 20.53 -5.15 6.81
CA GLY A 161 21.46 -5.83 5.91
C GLY A 161 20.97 -5.90 4.48
N VAL A 162 21.74 -6.60 3.65
CA VAL A 162 21.40 -6.93 2.28
C VAL A 162 20.73 -8.29 2.25
N TYR A 163 19.60 -8.37 1.57
CA TYR A 163 18.84 -9.60 1.37
C TYR A 163 18.75 -9.94 -0.11
N LEU A 164 18.76 -11.24 -0.39
CA LEU A 164 18.48 -11.78 -1.70
C LEU A 164 17.05 -12.32 -1.73
N PHE A 165 16.41 -12.23 -2.87
CA PHE A 165 15.11 -12.87 -3.07
C PHE A 165 15.06 -13.61 -4.40
N THR A 166 14.24 -14.64 -4.43
CA THR A 166 13.85 -15.33 -5.66
C THR A 166 12.35 -15.26 -5.80
N VAL A 167 11.87 -15.02 -7.00
CA VAL A 167 10.46 -15.11 -7.36
C VAL A 167 10.28 -16.26 -8.32
N SER A 168 9.32 -17.10 -8.07
CA SER A 168 8.93 -18.19 -8.97
C SER A 168 7.43 -18.14 -9.23
N ALA A 169 7.03 -18.24 -10.49
CA ALA A 169 5.65 -18.39 -10.91
C ALA A 169 5.57 -19.49 -11.96
N GLU A 170 4.55 -20.35 -11.86
CA GLU A 170 4.49 -21.60 -12.63
C GLU A 170 4.63 -21.36 -14.13
N SER A 171 3.92 -20.38 -14.67
CA SER A 171 3.91 -20.07 -16.10
C SER A 171 5.03 -19.14 -16.59
N TYR A 172 5.77 -18.49 -15.67
CA TYR A 172 6.71 -17.41 -15.98
C TYR A 172 8.16 -17.71 -15.59
N GLY A 173 8.40 -18.88 -14.97
CA GLY A 173 9.75 -19.33 -14.59
C GLY A 173 10.23 -18.71 -13.29
N LYS A 174 11.50 -18.27 -13.26
CA LYS A 174 12.12 -17.76 -12.01
C LYS A 174 12.97 -16.53 -12.30
N THR A 175 12.95 -15.59 -11.35
CA THR A 175 13.86 -14.43 -11.33
C THR A 175 14.44 -14.27 -9.92
N SER A 176 15.47 -13.44 -9.79
CA SER A 176 16.08 -13.12 -8.50
C SER A 176 16.48 -11.64 -8.45
N GLY A 177 16.56 -11.13 -7.25
CA GLY A 177 16.99 -9.77 -7.02
C GLY A 177 17.53 -9.57 -5.61
N LYS A 178 17.73 -8.32 -5.25
CA LYS A 178 18.23 -7.92 -3.92
C LYS A 178 17.52 -6.67 -3.43
N PHE A 179 17.45 -6.53 -2.12
CA PHE A 179 17.01 -5.31 -1.45
C PHE A 179 17.81 -5.08 -0.16
N VAL A 180 17.65 -3.90 0.41
CA VAL A 180 18.42 -3.47 1.59
C VAL A 180 17.48 -3.01 2.68
N ILE A 181 17.74 -3.45 3.90
CA ILE A 181 17.08 -2.98 5.13
C ILE A 181 18.09 -2.13 5.90
N ILE A 182 17.70 -0.89 6.22
CA ILE A 182 18.45 0.07 7.04
C ILE A 182 17.56 0.45 8.23
N ARG A 183 18.12 0.50 9.42
CA ARG A 183 17.43 0.93 10.63
C ARG A 183 18.14 2.08 11.31
#